data_17a75ad794b698e80ac7825aee9f3093
#
_entry.id   17a75ad794b698e80ac7825aee9f3093
#
_cell.length_a   1.000
_cell.length_b   1.000
_cell.length_c   1.000
_cell.angle_alpha   90.00
_cell.angle_beta   90.00
_cell.angle_gamma   90.00
#
_symmetry.space_group_name_H-M   'P 1'
#
loop_
_entity.id
_entity.type
_entity.pdbx_description
1 polymer ?
#
loop_
_entity_poly.entity_id
_entity_poly.type
_entity_poly.pdbx_seq_one_letter_code
_entity_poly.pdbx_strand_id
1 'polypeptide(L)'
;MFHSVDVLSGRILYSKEAQAWPDFERQLAALRRAQQAFAARPVIERAALLHDLADKLAQARSRLAEMVCEEVGRCLRECEAELDKSVALIRYYARLAPQLLAHKTIATQASLSQVRFEPIGVVLAVMPWNYPVWQVLRFAVPALCAGNACLVKPAPSVARVTAALFELVGEHLPFQAAWLDHDDTLRAIEHTDAMAFTGSTATGRRLAAHAGQHLKKSVLELGGSNAFIVMPDADLAAAAKEACYSRFRDAGQSCNAAKRIIVAEAVADEFVPLFLAECAKLQMGNPMDAATTLAPLHREDLRARVHAQVQDALAHGARALCGGQLPRGSGW
;
A
#
# COMPACT_ATOMS: atom_id res chain seq x y z
N MET A 1 -17.95 -4.62 -10.36
CA MET A 1 -17.48 -6.00 -10.14
C MET A 1 -16.02 -5.97 -9.71
N PHE A 2 -15.67 -6.70 -8.66
CA PHE A 2 -14.31 -6.91 -8.17
C PHE A 2 -13.89 -8.33 -8.58
N HIS A 3 -12.74 -8.42 -9.26
CA HIS A 3 -12.18 -9.69 -9.70
C HIS A 3 -10.71 -9.77 -9.32
N SER A 4 -10.34 -10.81 -8.58
CA SER A 4 -8.96 -11.22 -8.38
C SER A 4 -8.62 -12.34 -9.34
N VAL A 5 -7.48 -12.25 -9.98
CA VAL A 5 -6.99 -13.27 -10.91
C VAL A 5 -5.60 -13.74 -10.49
N ASP A 6 -5.30 -14.98 -10.78
CA ASP A 6 -3.95 -15.52 -10.66
C ASP A 6 -3.07 -14.91 -11.76
N VAL A 7 -1.99 -14.27 -11.38
CA VAL A 7 -1.13 -13.51 -12.30
C VAL A 7 -0.37 -14.38 -13.30
N LEU A 8 -0.19 -15.68 -13.02
CA LEU A 8 0.48 -16.62 -13.92
C LEU A 8 -0.48 -17.22 -14.94
N SER A 9 -1.67 -17.63 -14.49
CA SER A 9 -2.62 -18.36 -15.32
C SER A 9 -3.76 -17.50 -15.85
N GLY A 10 -4.00 -16.32 -15.30
CA GLY A 10 -5.16 -15.49 -15.60
C GLY A 10 -6.49 -16.06 -15.08
N ARG A 11 -6.46 -17.16 -14.31
CA ARG A 11 -7.66 -17.77 -13.73
C ARG A 11 -8.28 -16.86 -12.66
N ILE A 12 -9.59 -16.70 -12.69
CA ILE A 12 -10.32 -15.97 -11.65
C ILE A 12 -10.22 -16.74 -10.32
N LEU A 13 -9.67 -16.09 -9.29
CA LEU A 13 -9.54 -16.61 -7.94
C LEU A 13 -10.73 -16.24 -7.05
N TYR A 14 -11.30 -15.05 -7.28
CA TYR A 14 -12.37 -14.51 -6.48
C TYR A 14 -13.16 -13.47 -7.25
N SER A 15 -14.46 -13.42 -7.02
CA SER A 15 -15.35 -12.41 -7.59
C SER A 15 -16.30 -11.88 -6.53
N LYS A 16 -16.51 -10.57 -6.53
CA LYS A 16 -17.46 -9.90 -5.64
C LYS A 16 -18.15 -8.74 -6.37
N GLU A 17 -19.45 -8.66 -6.25
CA GLU A 17 -20.21 -7.55 -6.78
C GLU A 17 -19.99 -6.28 -5.96
N ALA A 18 -20.10 -5.13 -6.61
CA ALA A 18 -20.19 -3.87 -5.90
C ALA A 18 -21.46 -3.86 -5.06
N GLN A 19 -21.38 -3.32 -3.85
CA GLN A 19 -22.55 -3.15 -3.01
C GLN A 19 -23.46 -2.06 -3.56
N ALA A 20 -24.77 -2.21 -3.40
CA ALA A 20 -25.72 -1.17 -3.75
C ALA A 20 -25.60 0.03 -2.82
N TRP A 21 -25.90 1.22 -3.35
CA TRP A 21 -25.79 2.45 -2.57
C TRP A 21 -26.59 2.45 -1.25
N PRO A 22 -27.85 1.95 -1.19
CA PRO A 22 -28.58 1.87 0.08
C PRO A 22 -27.91 0.96 1.13
N ASP A 23 -27.17 -0.08 0.69
CA ASP A 23 -26.41 -0.94 1.59
C ASP A 23 -25.21 -0.19 2.16
N PHE A 24 -24.53 0.61 1.34
CA PHE A 24 -23.46 1.48 1.78
C PHE A 24 -23.95 2.53 2.79
N GLU A 25 -25.10 3.17 2.55
CA GLU A 25 -25.67 4.15 3.49
C GLU A 25 -25.96 3.51 4.86
N ARG A 26 -26.53 2.28 4.87
CA ARG A 26 -26.74 1.53 6.11
C ARG A 26 -25.42 1.19 6.82
N GLN A 27 -24.43 0.74 6.05
CA GLN A 27 -23.09 0.47 6.56
C GLN A 27 -22.46 1.71 7.17
N LEU A 28 -22.48 2.84 6.48
CA LEU A 28 -21.92 4.10 6.95
C LEU A 28 -22.60 4.61 8.22
N ALA A 29 -23.94 4.52 8.28
CA ALA A 29 -24.70 4.92 9.47
C ALA A 29 -24.36 4.04 10.68
N ALA A 30 -24.21 2.73 10.49
CA ALA A 30 -23.78 1.81 11.54
C ALA A 30 -22.34 2.10 12.00
N LEU A 31 -21.45 2.36 11.04
CA LEU A 31 -20.05 2.65 11.30
C LEU A 31 -19.88 3.97 12.06
N ARG A 32 -20.69 5.00 11.78
CA ARG A 32 -20.69 6.27 12.55
C ARG A 32 -21.07 6.05 14.01
N ARG A 33 -22.09 5.25 14.30
CA ARG A 33 -22.46 4.89 15.68
C ARG A 33 -21.34 4.13 16.40
N ALA A 34 -20.74 3.16 15.70
CA ALA A 34 -19.60 2.41 16.23
C ALA A 34 -18.39 3.32 16.51
N GLN A 35 -18.12 4.30 15.62
CA GLN A 35 -17.05 5.27 15.78
C GLN A 35 -17.26 6.13 17.03
N GLN A 36 -18.45 6.64 17.26
CA GLN A 36 -18.74 7.45 18.46
C GLN A 36 -18.49 6.67 19.75
N ALA A 37 -18.98 5.42 19.83
CA ALA A 37 -18.75 4.54 20.96
C ALA A 37 -17.26 4.20 21.14
N PHE A 38 -16.54 3.99 20.05
CA PHE A 38 -15.12 3.69 20.04
C PHE A 38 -14.27 4.90 20.46
N ALA A 39 -14.60 6.09 19.97
CA ALA A 39 -13.92 7.34 20.28
C ALA A 39 -14.04 7.71 21.78
N ALA A 40 -15.15 7.36 22.41
CA ALA A 40 -15.36 7.58 23.84
C ALA A 40 -14.46 6.70 24.75
N ARG A 41 -13.87 5.63 24.22
CA ARG A 41 -12.95 4.78 24.98
C ARG A 41 -11.61 5.49 25.20
N PRO A 42 -10.96 5.29 26.35
CA PRO A 42 -9.58 5.72 26.55
C PRO A 42 -8.63 5.19 25.44
N VAL A 43 -7.61 5.98 25.10
CA VAL A 43 -6.65 5.59 24.04
C VAL A 43 -6.03 4.22 24.31
N ILE A 44 -5.74 3.90 25.59
CA ILE A 44 -5.13 2.62 25.96
C ILE A 44 -6.07 1.43 25.67
N GLU A 45 -7.37 1.59 25.81
CA GLU A 45 -8.34 0.54 25.49
C GLU A 45 -8.47 0.36 23.97
N ARG A 46 -8.49 1.48 23.21
CA ARG A 46 -8.46 1.40 21.74
C ARG A 46 -7.22 0.69 21.22
N ALA A 47 -6.06 1.00 21.83
CA ALA A 47 -4.79 0.38 21.49
C ALA A 47 -4.76 -1.13 21.83
N ALA A 48 -5.38 -1.54 22.95
CA ALA A 48 -5.47 -2.93 23.35
C ALA A 48 -6.21 -3.80 22.32
N LEU A 49 -7.29 -3.28 21.70
CA LEU A 49 -8.04 -4.00 20.65
C LEU A 49 -7.22 -4.24 19.38
N LEU A 50 -6.19 -3.42 19.12
CA LEU A 50 -5.29 -3.62 17.97
C LEU A 50 -4.31 -4.78 18.21
N HIS A 51 -3.98 -5.12 19.44
CA HIS A 51 -3.13 -6.29 19.71
C HIS A 51 -3.79 -7.60 19.29
N ASP A 52 -5.11 -7.76 19.50
CA ASP A 52 -5.87 -8.92 19.01
C ASP A 52 -5.81 -9.03 17.47
N LEU A 53 -5.95 -7.91 16.76
CA LEU A 53 -5.79 -7.88 15.31
C LEU A 53 -4.36 -8.28 14.89
N ALA A 54 -3.33 -7.80 15.60
CA ALA A 54 -1.93 -8.16 15.31
C ALA A 54 -1.68 -9.66 15.46
N ASP A 55 -2.24 -10.27 16.51
CA ASP A 55 -2.06 -11.70 16.79
C ASP A 55 -2.82 -12.58 15.77
N LYS A 56 -4.04 -12.21 15.39
CA LYS A 56 -4.80 -12.87 14.32
C LYS A 56 -4.08 -12.74 12.96
N LEU A 57 -3.53 -11.57 12.66
CA LEU A 57 -2.77 -11.35 11.44
C LEU A 57 -1.49 -12.20 11.41
N ALA A 58 -0.78 -12.30 12.54
CA ALA A 58 0.40 -13.14 12.67
C ALA A 58 0.08 -14.64 12.47
N GLN A 59 -1.05 -15.10 13.00
CA GLN A 59 -1.52 -16.49 12.81
C GLN A 59 -1.93 -16.76 11.36
N ALA A 60 -2.51 -15.77 10.67
CA ALA A 60 -2.93 -15.89 9.28
C ALA A 60 -1.81 -15.60 8.26
N ARG A 61 -0.57 -15.32 8.71
CA ARG A 61 0.57 -14.85 7.92
C ARG A 61 0.76 -15.61 6.60
N SER A 62 0.97 -16.93 6.68
CA SER A 62 1.26 -17.75 5.50
C SER A 62 0.09 -17.77 4.53
N ARG A 63 -1.13 -17.96 5.02
CA ARG A 63 -2.36 -17.96 4.18
C ARG A 63 -2.53 -16.64 3.42
N LEU A 64 -2.36 -15.51 4.10
CA LEU A 64 -2.51 -14.19 3.45
C LEU A 64 -1.34 -13.90 2.50
N ALA A 65 -0.11 -14.30 2.84
CA ALA A 65 1.05 -14.13 1.98
C ALA A 65 0.89 -14.89 0.66
N GLU A 66 0.39 -16.13 0.70
CA GLU A 66 0.06 -16.92 -0.49
C GLU A 66 -1.01 -16.23 -1.35
N MET A 67 -2.08 -15.71 -0.73
CA MET A 67 -3.10 -14.94 -1.45
C MET A 67 -2.53 -13.70 -2.13
N VAL A 68 -1.67 -12.93 -1.44
CA VAL A 68 -0.99 -11.77 -2.04
C VAL A 68 -0.09 -12.20 -3.19
N CYS A 69 0.66 -13.29 -3.03
CA CYS A 69 1.53 -13.84 -4.07
C CYS A 69 0.74 -14.18 -5.34
N GLU A 70 -0.38 -14.88 -5.22
CA GLU A 70 -1.24 -15.25 -6.34
C GLU A 70 -1.90 -14.05 -7.02
N GLU A 71 -2.46 -13.09 -6.23
CA GLU A 71 -3.21 -11.94 -6.76
C GLU A 71 -2.31 -10.83 -7.28
N VAL A 72 -1.17 -10.57 -6.64
CA VAL A 72 -0.28 -9.44 -6.97
C VAL A 72 0.89 -9.87 -7.84
N GLY A 73 1.36 -11.10 -7.68
CA GLY A 73 2.49 -11.67 -8.41
C GLY A 73 3.85 -11.46 -7.75
N ARG A 74 3.93 -10.92 -6.54
CA ARG A 74 5.18 -10.73 -5.80
C ARG A 74 5.73 -12.06 -5.28
N CYS A 75 7.05 -12.16 -5.14
CA CYS A 75 7.67 -13.35 -4.54
C CYS A 75 7.09 -13.63 -3.15
N LEU A 76 6.83 -14.90 -2.83
CA LEU A 76 6.20 -15.29 -1.56
C LEU A 76 6.93 -14.70 -0.34
N ARG A 77 8.28 -14.74 -0.32
CA ARG A 77 9.07 -14.13 0.77
C ARG A 77 8.84 -12.62 0.94
N GLU A 78 8.55 -11.88 -0.15
CA GLU A 78 8.24 -10.45 -0.11
C GLU A 78 6.82 -10.22 0.44
N CYS A 79 5.90 -11.12 0.10
CA CYS A 79 4.54 -11.11 0.65
C CYS A 79 4.57 -11.42 2.16
N GLU A 80 5.33 -12.40 2.57
CA GLU A 80 5.54 -12.73 4.00
C GLU A 80 6.13 -11.54 4.77
N ALA A 81 7.12 -10.86 4.21
CA ALA A 81 7.72 -9.67 4.80
C ALA A 81 6.72 -8.50 4.92
N GLU A 82 5.77 -8.39 4.00
CA GLU A 82 4.66 -7.42 4.11
C GLU A 82 3.79 -7.71 5.34
N LEU A 83 3.43 -8.98 5.58
CA LEU A 83 2.63 -9.37 6.74
C LEU A 83 3.41 -9.13 8.04
N ASP A 84 4.68 -9.54 8.11
CA ASP A 84 5.54 -9.31 9.28
C ASP A 84 5.66 -7.82 9.62
N LYS A 85 5.89 -6.99 8.61
CA LYS A 85 5.92 -5.54 8.74
C LYS A 85 4.59 -4.96 9.21
N SER A 86 3.48 -5.51 8.74
CA SER A 86 2.13 -5.07 9.11
C SER A 86 1.82 -5.40 10.57
N VAL A 87 2.19 -6.59 11.05
CA VAL A 87 2.10 -6.97 12.47
C VAL A 87 2.95 -6.04 13.35
N ALA A 88 4.19 -5.78 12.92
CA ALA A 88 5.09 -4.88 13.64
C ALA A 88 4.53 -3.45 13.73
N LEU A 89 3.91 -2.95 12.65
CA LEU A 89 3.25 -1.63 12.61
C LEU A 89 2.12 -1.54 13.65
N ILE A 90 1.24 -2.54 13.69
CA ILE A 90 0.11 -2.55 14.63
C ILE A 90 0.65 -2.49 16.05
N ARG A 91 1.58 -3.37 16.41
CA ARG A 91 2.18 -3.41 17.76
C ARG A 91 2.91 -2.11 18.12
N TYR A 92 3.59 -1.50 17.16
CA TYR A 92 4.26 -0.22 17.34
C TYR A 92 3.28 0.90 17.71
N TYR A 93 2.23 1.11 16.92
CA TYR A 93 1.25 2.15 17.18
C TYR A 93 0.41 1.87 18.44
N ALA A 94 0.01 0.62 18.67
CA ALA A 94 -0.70 0.24 19.88
C ALA A 94 0.08 0.62 21.16
N ARG A 95 1.40 0.43 21.14
CA ARG A 95 2.28 0.83 22.27
C ARG A 95 2.43 2.34 22.40
N LEU A 96 2.57 3.07 21.29
CA LEU A 96 2.91 4.49 21.29
C LEU A 96 1.71 5.42 21.33
N ALA A 97 0.53 4.97 20.93
CA ALA A 97 -0.66 5.81 20.82
C ALA A 97 -1.00 6.58 22.12
N PRO A 98 -0.94 6.00 23.32
CA PRO A 98 -1.21 6.74 24.55
C PRO A 98 -0.29 7.94 24.76
N GLN A 99 0.97 7.82 24.38
CA GLN A 99 1.95 8.91 24.48
C GLN A 99 1.76 9.96 23.37
N LEU A 100 1.57 9.51 22.12
CA LEU A 100 1.46 10.41 20.97
C LEU A 100 0.17 11.25 21.01
N LEU A 101 -0.90 10.71 21.58
CA LEU A 101 -2.22 11.34 21.66
C LEU A 101 -2.49 11.97 23.02
N ALA A 102 -1.51 12.00 23.94
CA ALA A 102 -1.64 12.69 25.22
C ALA A 102 -1.89 14.18 25.02
N HIS A 103 -2.74 14.74 25.86
CA HIS A 103 -2.98 16.20 25.88
C HIS A 103 -1.68 16.93 26.21
N LYS A 104 -1.41 18.04 25.52
CA LYS A 104 -0.24 18.88 25.76
C LYS A 104 -0.69 20.17 26.44
N THR A 105 -0.29 20.38 27.67
CA THR A 105 -0.53 21.65 28.38
C THR A 105 0.48 22.68 27.87
N ILE A 106 -0.03 23.87 27.53
CA ILE A 106 0.75 25.00 27.05
C ILE A 106 0.65 26.11 28.09
N ALA A 107 1.78 26.64 28.56
CA ALA A 107 1.82 27.76 29.47
C ALA A 107 1.33 29.04 28.77
N THR A 108 0.28 29.66 29.29
CA THR A 108 -0.28 30.94 28.81
C THR A 108 -0.77 31.75 30.00
N GLN A 109 -1.41 32.91 29.77
CA GLN A 109 -2.04 33.72 30.84
C GLN A 109 -3.37 33.13 31.32
N ALA A 110 -3.95 32.16 30.62
CA ALA A 110 -5.17 31.47 31.03
C ALA A 110 -4.88 30.43 32.14
N SER A 111 -5.91 30.11 32.93
CA SER A 111 -5.83 29.08 34.00
C SER A 111 -5.52 27.68 33.45
N LEU A 112 -5.91 27.40 32.19
CA LEU A 112 -5.61 26.15 31.49
C LEU A 112 -5.61 26.40 29.98
N SER A 113 -4.51 25.99 29.30
CA SER A 113 -4.42 25.93 27.86
C SER A 113 -3.90 24.55 27.45
N GLN A 114 -4.61 23.87 26.56
CA GLN A 114 -4.28 22.50 26.13
C GLN A 114 -4.44 22.33 24.65
N VAL A 115 -3.54 21.54 24.05
CA VAL A 115 -3.74 20.92 22.75
C VAL A 115 -4.30 19.52 22.97
N ARG A 116 -5.44 19.25 22.34
CA ARG A 116 -6.10 17.94 22.39
C ARG A 116 -6.21 17.36 20.99
N PHE A 117 -6.11 16.03 20.90
CA PHE A 117 -6.28 15.29 19.66
C PHE A 117 -7.68 14.67 19.68
N GLU A 118 -8.52 15.10 18.75
CA GLU A 118 -9.89 14.60 18.61
C GLU A 118 -10.03 13.84 17.26
N PRO A 119 -10.85 12.79 17.21
CA PRO A 119 -11.10 12.07 15.96
C PRO A 119 -11.85 12.95 14.95
N ILE A 120 -11.56 12.74 13.68
CA ILE A 120 -12.26 13.41 12.57
C ILE A 120 -13.65 12.79 12.36
N GLY A 121 -13.78 11.48 12.56
CA GLY A 121 -14.99 10.71 12.31
C GLY A 121 -14.73 9.46 11.47
N VAL A 122 -15.50 9.25 10.39
CA VAL A 122 -15.32 8.14 9.44
C VAL A 122 -14.42 8.59 8.30
N VAL A 123 -13.29 7.92 8.11
CA VAL A 123 -12.33 8.19 7.03
C VAL A 123 -12.46 7.13 5.95
N LEU A 124 -12.77 7.54 4.71
CA LEU A 124 -12.73 6.67 3.54
C LEU A 124 -11.30 6.56 3.02
N ALA A 125 -10.80 5.35 2.89
CA ALA A 125 -9.50 5.06 2.31
C ALA A 125 -9.64 4.31 0.98
N VAL A 126 -9.13 4.87 -0.11
CA VAL A 126 -9.07 4.23 -1.42
C VAL A 126 -7.66 3.69 -1.60
N MET A 127 -7.51 2.35 -1.56
CA MET A 127 -6.22 1.68 -1.42
C MET A 127 -5.78 0.96 -2.70
N PRO A 128 -4.47 0.89 -2.97
CA PRO A 128 -3.90 0.29 -4.17
C PRO A 128 -3.79 -1.24 -4.05
N TRP A 129 -3.31 -1.85 -5.14
CA TRP A 129 -3.16 -3.30 -5.27
C TRP A 129 -1.77 -3.83 -4.88
N ASN A 130 -0.73 -2.98 -4.88
CA ASN A 130 0.66 -3.46 -4.81
C ASN A 130 1.10 -3.97 -3.42
N TYR A 131 0.53 -3.45 -2.35
CA TYR A 131 0.71 -3.91 -0.98
C TYR A 131 -0.66 -3.92 -0.27
N PRO A 132 -1.52 -4.90 -0.58
CA PRO A 132 -2.93 -4.86 -0.20
C PRO A 132 -3.19 -4.96 1.30
N VAL A 133 -2.27 -5.53 2.06
CA VAL A 133 -2.35 -5.61 3.53
C VAL A 133 -1.67 -4.40 4.18
N TRP A 134 -0.43 -4.11 3.77
CA TRP A 134 0.36 -3.02 4.34
C TRP A 134 -0.29 -1.65 4.16
N GLN A 135 -0.75 -1.30 2.95
CA GLN A 135 -1.31 0.03 2.70
C GLN A 135 -2.61 0.26 3.46
N VAL A 136 -3.42 -0.78 3.59
CA VAL A 136 -4.66 -0.75 4.38
C VAL A 136 -4.34 -0.50 5.86
N LEU A 137 -3.43 -1.27 6.43
CA LEU A 137 -3.10 -1.18 7.86
C LEU A 137 -2.26 0.06 8.19
N ARG A 138 -1.36 0.49 7.30
CA ARG A 138 -0.59 1.73 7.44
C ARG A 138 -1.50 2.95 7.61
N PHE A 139 -2.61 2.97 6.91
CA PHE A 139 -3.65 3.99 7.06
C PHE A 139 -4.51 3.75 8.32
N ALA A 140 -5.08 2.55 8.45
CA ALA A 140 -6.12 2.28 9.43
C ALA A 140 -5.62 2.30 10.88
N VAL A 141 -4.44 1.76 11.15
CA VAL A 141 -3.94 1.61 12.53
C VAL A 141 -3.78 2.94 13.26
N PRO A 142 -3.05 3.95 12.73
CA PRO A 142 -2.97 5.24 13.40
C PRO A 142 -4.32 5.98 13.45
N ALA A 143 -5.18 5.81 12.44
CA ALA A 143 -6.51 6.42 12.42
C ALA A 143 -7.42 5.83 13.50
N LEU A 144 -7.41 4.51 13.72
CA LEU A 144 -8.11 3.83 14.79
C LEU A 144 -7.57 4.23 16.18
N CYS A 145 -6.25 4.29 16.35
CA CYS A 145 -5.66 4.80 17.60
C CYS A 145 -6.20 6.20 17.94
N ALA A 146 -6.34 7.07 16.96
CA ALA A 146 -6.88 8.41 17.13
C ALA A 146 -8.40 8.45 17.37
N GLY A 147 -9.11 7.30 17.33
CA GLY A 147 -10.55 7.20 17.58
C GLY A 147 -11.43 7.37 16.35
N ASN A 148 -10.86 7.37 15.16
CA ASN A 148 -11.62 7.39 13.90
C ASN A 148 -12.19 6.01 13.58
N ALA A 149 -13.20 5.96 12.72
CA ALA A 149 -13.57 4.77 11.99
C ALA A 149 -12.90 4.76 10.62
N CYS A 150 -12.56 3.58 10.14
CA CYS A 150 -11.89 3.36 8.87
C CYS A 150 -12.78 2.55 7.91
N LEU A 151 -13.03 3.12 6.75
CA LEU A 151 -13.77 2.48 5.67
C LEU A 151 -12.83 2.34 4.46
N VAL A 152 -12.55 1.11 4.04
CA VAL A 152 -11.55 0.85 2.99
C VAL A 152 -12.21 0.39 1.72
N LYS A 153 -12.01 1.13 0.65
CA LYS A 153 -12.32 0.71 -0.72
C LYS A 153 -11.05 0.13 -1.35
N PRO A 154 -10.96 -1.20 -1.52
CA PRO A 154 -9.78 -1.85 -2.09
C PRO A 154 -9.68 -1.67 -3.61
N ALA A 155 -8.51 -1.92 -4.17
CA ALA A 155 -8.38 -2.12 -5.61
C ALA A 155 -9.13 -3.39 -6.03
N PRO A 156 -9.84 -3.38 -7.18
CA PRO A 156 -10.64 -4.53 -7.61
C PRO A 156 -9.86 -5.83 -7.76
N SER A 157 -8.60 -5.74 -8.14
CA SER A 157 -7.74 -6.88 -8.42
C SER A 157 -7.16 -7.60 -7.19
N VAL A 158 -7.41 -7.11 -5.97
CA VAL A 158 -6.96 -7.71 -4.70
C VAL A 158 -8.13 -7.94 -3.74
N ALA A 159 -9.26 -8.30 -4.31
CA ALA A 159 -10.51 -8.47 -3.57
C ALA A 159 -10.49 -9.68 -2.63
N ARG A 160 -9.84 -10.79 -3.01
CA ARG A 160 -9.75 -12.02 -2.21
C ARG A 160 -8.96 -11.79 -0.92
N VAL A 161 -7.73 -11.27 -1.03
CA VAL A 161 -6.90 -10.99 0.15
C VAL A 161 -7.54 -9.91 1.03
N THR A 162 -8.21 -8.92 0.42
CA THR A 162 -8.95 -7.91 1.19
C THR A 162 -10.09 -8.55 1.98
N ALA A 163 -10.91 -9.40 1.37
CA ALA A 163 -11.97 -10.10 2.07
C ALA A 163 -11.40 -10.92 3.25
N ALA A 164 -10.34 -11.70 3.00
CA ALA A 164 -9.67 -12.49 4.03
C ALA A 164 -9.04 -11.65 5.16
N LEU A 165 -8.52 -10.45 4.86
CA LEU A 165 -8.05 -9.53 5.88
C LEU A 165 -9.19 -9.06 6.78
N PHE A 166 -10.33 -8.68 6.19
CA PHE A 166 -11.48 -8.19 6.97
C PHE A 166 -12.21 -9.28 7.76
N GLU A 167 -12.04 -10.57 7.45
CA GLU A 167 -12.45 -11.69 8.31
C GLU A 167 -11.71 -11.71 9.66
N LEU A 168 -10.50 -11.16 9.72
CA LEU A 168 -9.71 -11.08 10.95
C LEU A 168 -10.07 -9.89 11.82
N VAL A 169 -10.71 -8.87 11.25
CA VAL A 169 -11.12 -7.66 11.96
C VAL A 169 -12.29 -8.00 12.88
N GLY A 170 -12.09 -7.83 14.19
CA GLY A 170 -13.16 -8.06 15.15
C GLY A 170 -14.24 -6.97 15.13
N GLU A 171 -15.45 -7.31 15.54
CA GLU A 171 -16.60 -6.39 15.59
C GLU A 171 -16.38 -5.16 16.50
N HIS A 172 -15.39 -5.24 17.40
CA HIS A 172 -15.04 -4.16 18.31
C HIS A 172 -14.23 -3.02 17.68
N LEU A 173 -13.72 -3.22 16.48
CA LEU A 173 -13.01 -2.20 15.72
C LEU A 173 -13.95 -1.58 14.66
N PRO A 174 -14.12 -0.26 14.63
CA PRO A 174 -14.90 0.41 13.58
C PRO A 174 -14.08 0.48 12.27
N PHE A 175 -13.79 -0.70 11.71
CA PHE A 175 -12.91 -0.89 10.56
C PHE A 175 -13.53 -1.88 9.58
N GLN A 176 -13.93 -1.41 8.39
CA GLN A 176 -14.70 -2.18 7.43
C GLN A 176 -14.23 -1.97 5.99
N ALA A 177 -14.47 -2.96 5.13
CA ALA A 177 -14.34 -2.82 3.68
C ALA A 177 -15.62 -2.23 3.08
N ALA A 178 -15.46 -1.36 2.07
CA ALA A 178 -16.52 -0.84 1.23
C ALA A 178 -16.29 -1.30 -0.22
N TRP A 179 -17.22 -2.05 -0.76
CA TRP A 179 -17.14 -2.63 -2.12
C TRP A 179 -17.83 -1.71 -3.13
N LEU A 180 -17.24 -0.53 -3.34
CA LEU A 180 -17.82 0.53 -4.17
C LEU A 180 -17.21 0.54 -5.58
N ASP A 181 -17.99 0.82 -6.58
CA ASP A 181 -17.50 1.15 -7.91
C ASP A 181 -16.86 2.56 -7.94
N HIS A 182 -16.51 3.05 -9.14
CA HIS A 182 -15.84 4.34 -9.25
C HIS A 182 -16.74 5.53 -8.93
N ASP A 183 -17.99 5.48 -9.36
CA ASP A 183 -18.94 6.60 -9.19
C ASP A 183 -19.43 6.66 -7.74
N ASP A 184 -19.80 5.50 -7.18
CA ASP A 184 -20.14 5.42 -5.77
C ASP A 184 -18.95 5.72 -4.85
N THR A 185 -17.70 5.50 -5.29
CA THR A 185 -16.51 5.93 -4.53
C THR A 185 -16.43 7.47 -4.44
N LEU A 186 -16.71 8.21 -5.52
CA LEU A 186 -16.77 9.67 -5.49
C LEU A 186 -17.89 10.14 -4.57
N ARG A 187 -19.08 9.58 -4.74
CA ARG A 187 -20.22 9.87 -3.88
C ARG A 187 -19.95 9.56 -2.39
N ALA A 188 -19.24 8.49 -2.08
CA ALA A 188 -18.87 8.14 -0.71
C ALA A 188 -17.94 9.17 -0.05
N ILE A 189 -17.08 9.85 -0.82
CA ILE A 189 -16.26 10.97 -0.31
C ILE A 189 -17.15 12.10 0.23
N GLU A 190 -18.26 12.40 -0.43
CA GLU A 190 -19.20 13.43 0.02
C GLU A 190 -19.80 13.11 1.39
N HIS A 191 -20.06 11.84 1.63
CA HIS A 191 -20.76 11.34 2.83
C HIS A 191 -19.84 10.92 3.97
N THR A 192 -18.52 10.89 3.78
CA THR A 192 -17.51 10.62 4.82
C THR A 192 -16.87 11.90 5.35
N ASP A 193 -16.12 11.84 6.44
CA ASP A 193 -15.61 13.02 7.12
C ASP A 193 -14.23 13.44 6.62
N ALA A 194 -13.47 12.49 6.07
CA ALA A 194 -12.19 12.71 5.41
C ALA A 194 -11.89 11.57 4.44
N MET A 195 -10.89 11.77 3.60
CA MET A 195 -10.41 10.79 2.62
C MET A 195 -8.90 10.54 2.76
N ALA A 196 -8.49 9.29 2.62
CA ALA A 196 -7.11 8.89 2.35
C ALA A 196 -7.04 8.16 1.01
N PHE A 197 -6.00 8.42 0.24
CA PHE A 197 -5.77 7.75 -1.05
C PHE A 197 -4.31 7.36 -1.19
N THR A 198 -4.08 6.13 -1.64
CA THR A 198 -2.77 5.69 -2.11
C THR A 198 -2.92 5.12 -3.52
N GLY A 199 -2.18 5.66 -4.49
CA GLY A 199 -2.28 5.20 -5.87
C GLY A 199 -1.65 6.13 -6.90
N SER A 200 -2.19 6.13 -8.13
CA SER A 200 -1.64 6.94 -9.23
C SER A 200 -1.92 8.44 -9.02
N THR A 201 -0.97 9.28 -9.46
CA THR A 201 -1.13 10.75 -9.42
C THR A 201 -2.38 11.24 -10.15
N ALA A 202 -2.72 10.63 -11.29
CA ALA A 202 -3.91 11.01 -12.06
C ALA A 202 -5.21 10.76 -11.28
N THR A 203 -5.33 9.58 -10.64
CA THR A 203 -6.48 9.25 -9.80
C THR A 203 -6.51 10.13 -8.55
N GLY A 204 -5.37 10.33 -7.89
CA GLY A 204 -5.27 11.18 -6.70
C GLY A 204 -5.70 12.60 -6.96
N ARG A 205 -5.31 13.20 -8.10
CA ARG A 205 -5.74 14.54 -8.50
C ARG A 205 -7.27 14.61 -8.65
N ARG A 206 -7.89 13.61 -9.28
CA ARG A 206 -9.35 13.55 -9.46
C ARG A 206 -10.09 13.44 -8.12
N LEU A 207 -9.64 12.53 -7.24
CA LEU A 207 -10.26 12.33 -5.93
C LEU A 207 -10.07 13.55 -5.02
N ALA A 208 -8.87 14.16 -5.02
CA ALA A 208 -8.59 15.36 -4.22
C ALA A 208 -9.40 16.57 -4.68
N ALA A 209 -9.59 16.76 -5.99
CA ALA A 209 -10.44 17.81 -6.52
C ALA A 209 -11.89 17.63 -6.04
N HIS A 210 -12.41 16.42 -6.10
CA HIS A 210 -13.76 16.10 -5.61
C HIS A 210 -13.88 16.31 -4.09
N ALA A 211 -12.91 15.82 -3.31
CA ALA A 211 -12.87 16.03 -1.86
C ALA A 211 -12.82 17.54 -1.51
N GLY A 212 -12.03 18.33 -2.25
CA GLY A 212 -11.92 19.78 -2.06
C GLY A 212 -13.22 20.52 -2.33
N GLN A 213 -13.98 20.12 -3.36
CA GLN A 213 -15.32 20.68 -3.63
C GLN A 213 -16.29 20.48 -2.47
N HIS A 214 -16.14 19.39 -1.73
CA HIS A 214 -16.97 19.05 -0.55
C HIS A 214 -16.29 19.39 0.79
N LEU A 215 -15.21 20.18 0.77
CA LEU A 215 -14.44 20.61 1.96
C LEU A 215 -13.97 19.44 2.83
N LYS A 216 -13.69 18.27 2.21
CA LYS A 216 -13.20 17.09 2.92
C LYS A 216 -11.68 17.12 3.01
N LYS A 217 -11.15 16.92 4.20
CA LYS A 217 -9.71 16.73 4.41
C LYS A 217 -9.23 15.50 3.62
N SER A 218 -8.14 15.63 2.89
CA SER A 218 -7.56 14.54 2.12
C SER A 218 -6.08 14.33 2.43
N VAL A 219 -5.66 13.05 2.51
CA VAL A 219 -4.27 12.64 2.59
C VAL A 219 -3.97 11.79 1.36
N LEU A 220 -2.94 12.19 0.60
CA LEU A 220 -2.60 11.58 -0.68
C LEU A 220 -1.18 11.00 -0.62
N GLU A 221 -1.07 9.70 -0.88
CA GLU A 221 0.18 8.99 -1.15
C GLU A 221 0.20 8.61 -2.63
N LEU A 222 1.10 9.21 -3.38
CA LEU A 222 1.08 9.14 -4.84
C LEU A 222 2.33 8.44 -5.39
N GLY A 223 2.35 8.24 -6.70
CA GLY A 223 3.51 7.74 -7.40
C GLY A 223 4.68 8.71 -7.35
N GLY A 224 5.87 8.18 -7.56
CA GLY A 224 7.10 8.96 -7.60
C GLY A 224 8.15 8.30 -8.47
N SER A 225 9.23 9.00 -8.75
CA SER A 225 10.42 8.50 -9.44
C SER A 225 11.64 8.78 -8.57
N ASN A 226 11.85 7.92 -7.57
CA ASN A 226 12.93 8.09 -6.61
C ASN A 226 14.30 7.97 -7.27
N ALA A 227 15.22 8.85 -6.88
CA ALA A 227 16.61 8.78 -7.27
C ALA A 227 17.40 7.91 -6.26
N PHE A 228 18.30 7.10 -6.80
CA PHE A 228 19.37 6.43 -6.08
C PHE A 228 20.65 7.08 -6.56
N ILE A 229 21.38 7.77 -5.68
CA ILE A 229 22.54 8.58 -6.06
C ILE A 229 23.80 7.87 -5.60
N VAL A 230 24.76 7.66 -6.53
CA VAL A 230 26.05 7.04 -6.27
C VAL A 230 27.12 8.13 -6.37
N MET A 231 27.74 8.47 -5.24
CA MET A 231 28.80 9.47 -5.12
C MET A 231 30.18 8.85 -5.34
N PRO A 232 31.22 9.64 -5.64
CA PRO A 232 32.58 9.13 -5.92
C PRO A 232 33.23 8.37 -4.76
N ASP A 233 32.85 8.67 -3.52
CA ASP A 233 33.36 8.05 -2.29
C ASP A 233 32.52 6.87 -1.79
N ALA A 234 31.52 6.41 -2.58
CA ALA A 234 30.67 5.28 -2.21
C ALA A 234 31.42 3.94 -2.31
N ASP A 235 31.06 2.97 -1.46
CA ASP A 235 31.37 1.56 -1.71
C ASP A 235 30.55 1.09 -2.91
N LEU A 236 31.18 1.02 -4.09
CA LEU A 236 30.50 0.76 -5.35
C LEU A 236 29.88 -0.65 -5.43
N ALA A 237 30.51 -1.65 -4.79
CA ALA A 237 29.98 -3.02 -4.76
C ALA A 237 28.71 -3.09 -3.90
N ALA A 238 28.72 -2.50 -2.72
CA ALA A 238 27.55 -2.38 -1.86
C ALA A 238 26.45 -1.53 -2.54
N ALA A 239 26.79 -0.40 -3.15
CA ALA A 239 25.88 0.47 -3.85
C ALA A 239 25.19 -0.24 -5.03
N ALA A 240 25.92 -1.03 -5.83
CA ALA A 240 25.38 -1.80 -6.94
C ALA A 240 24.35 -2.85 -6.46
N LYS A 241 24.67 -3.57 -5.40
CA LYS A 241 23.77 -4.55 -4.76
C LYS A 241 22.50 -3.91 -4.25
N GLU A 242 22.60 -2.80 -3.51
CA GLU A 242 21.45 -2.10 -2.94
C GLU A 242 20.61 -1.41 -4.03
N ALA A 243 21.23 -0.86 -5.08
CA ALA A 243 20.53 -0.28 -6.22
C ALA A 243 19.70 -1.35 -6.96
N CYS A 244 20.29 -2.54 -7.21
CA CYS A 244 19.61 -3.68 -7.80
C CYS A 244 18.44 -4.15 -6.93
N TYR A 245 18.67 -4.36 -5.64
CA TYR A 245 17.62 -4.73 -4.70
C TYR A 245 16.48 -3.69 -4.66
N SER A 246 16.83 -2.41 -4.50
CA SER A 246 15.83 -1.33 -4.45
C SER A 246 15.03 -1.18 -5.74
N ARG A 247 15.64 -1.48 -6.90
CA ARG A 247 14.98 -1.39 -8.21
C ARG A 247 14.04 -2.56 -8.45
N PHE A 248 14.45 -3.78 -8.13
CA PHE A 248 13.80 -5.00 -8.60
C PHE A 248 12.97 -5.73 -7.54
N ARG A 249 13.11 -5.36 -6.26
CA ARG A 249 12.20 -5.84 -5.22
C ARG A 249 10.74 -5.58 -5.62
N ASP A 250 9.86 -6.54 -5.36
CA ASP A 250 8.44 -6.49 -5.75
C ASP A 250 8.24 -6.25 -7.26
N ALA A 251 9.17 -6.73 -8.10
CA ALA A 251 9.25 -6.46 -9.54
C ALA A 251 9.26 -4.94 -9.87
N GLY A 252 9.79 -4.11 -8.96
CA GLY A 252 9.83 -2.65 -9.09
C GLY A 252 8.47 -1.95 -8.90
N GLN A 253 7.43 -2.66 -8.46
CA GLN A 253 6.07 -2.15 -8.33
C GLN A 253 5.82 -1.41 -6.99
N SER A 254 6.87 -0.78 -6.46
CA SER A 254 6.81 0.03 -5.25
C SER A 254 6.94 1.53 -5.56
N CYS A 255 6.19 2.35 -4.83
CA CYS A 255 6.26 3.82 -4.98
C CYS A 255 7.66 4.35 -4.70
N ASN A 256 8.41 3.72 -3.78
CA ASN A 256 9.76 4.11 -3.36
C ASN A 256 10.88 3.27 -4.01
N ALA A 257 10.61 2.47 -5.05
CA ALA A 257 11.66 1.79 -5.80
C ALA A 257 12.65 2.79 -6.42
N ALA A 258 13.92 2.42 -6.50
CA ALA A 258 14.94 3.22 -7.20
C ALA A 258 14.67 3.22 -8.70
N LYS A 259 13.93 4.23 -9.17
CA LYS A 259 13.52 4.32 -10.57
C LYS A 259 14.55 5.04 -11.44
N ARG A 260 15.39 5.88 -10.82
CA ARG A 260 16.51 6.59 -11.45
C ARG A 260 17.77 6.32 -10.66
N ILE A 261 18.77 5.73 -11.28
CA ILE A 261 20.09 5.54 -10.69
C ILE A 261 21.01 6.62 -11.28
N ILE A 262 21.42 7.57 -10.46
CA ILE A 262 22.23 8.73 -10.85
C ILE A 262 23.64 8.49 -10.33
N VAL A 263 24.57 8.29 -11.24
CA VAL A 263 25.96 7.93 -10.90
C VAL A 263 26.87 9.08 -11.24
N ALA A 264 27.78 9.44 -10.33
CA ALA A 264 28.81 10.42 -10.61
C ALA A 264 29.70 9.92 -11.76
N GLU A 265 30.03 10.79 -12.70
CA GLU A 265 30.80 10.45 -13.93
C GLU A 265 32.12 9.73 -13.60
N ALA A 266 32.82 10.20 -12.55
CA ALA A 266 34.10 9.65 -12.14
C ALA A 266 34.10 8.17 -11.75
N VAL A 267 32.93 7.61 -11.40
CA VAL A 267 32.79 6.21 -10.97
C VAL A 267 31.81 5.40 -11.85
N ALA A 268 31.30 6.01 -12.91
CA ALA A 268 30.30 5.36 -13.77
C ALA A 268 30.83 4.10 -14.48
N ASP A 269 32.06 4.15 -14.99
CA ASP A 269 32.70 3.04 -15.70
C ASP A 269 32.97 1.83 -14.78
N GLU A 270 33.16 2.06 -13.49
CA GLU A 270 33.31 0.99 -12.50
C GLU A 270 31.97 0.50 -11.97
N PHE A 271 31.05 1.40 -11.65
CA PHE A 271 29.74 1.06 -11.09
C PHE A 271 28.85 0.26 -12.06
N VAL A 272 28.80 0.66 -13.34
CA VAL A 272 27.87 0.05 -14.30
C VAL A 272 28.10 -1.46 -14.48
N PRO A 273 29.35 -1.96 -14.66
CA PRO A 273 29.60 -3.40 -14.69
C PRO A 273 29.18 -4.14 -13.42
N LEU A 274 29.42 -3.55 -12.23
CA LEU A 274 29.00 -4.14 -10.95
C LEU A 274 27.48 -4.23 -10.88
N PHE A 275 26.76 -3.19 -11.27
CA PHE A 275 25.29 -3.19 -11.27
C PHE A 275 24.73 -4.22 -12.25
N LEU A 276 25.31 -4.35 -13.47
CA LEU A 276 24.91 -5.35 -14.45
C LEU A 276 25.16 -6.78 -13.92
N ALA A 277 26.25 -7.00 -13.21
CA ALA A 277 26.55 -8.28 -12.58
C ALA A 277 25.52 -8.65 -11.49
N GLU A 278 25.02 -7.68 -10.71
CA GLU A 278 23.93 -7.91 -9.77
C GLU A 278 22.61 -8.18 -10.48
N CYS A 279 22.28 -7.45 -11.55
CA CYS A 279 21.08 -7.71 -12.36
C CYS A 279 21.08 -9.11 -12.99
N ALA A 280 22.25 -9.62 -13.42
CA ALA A 280 22.39 -10.96 -14.01
C ALA A 280 22.10 -12.11 -13.01
N LYS A 281 22.09 -11.85 -11.70
CA LYS A 281 21.72 -12.82 -10.66
C LYS A 281 20.21 -12.98 -10.50
N LEU A 282 19.41 -12.07 -11.06
CA LEU A 282 17.96 -12.12 -10.94
C LEU A 282 17.39 -13.31 -11.73
N GLN A 283 16.55 -14.09 -11.07
CA GLN A 283 15.89 -15.26 -11.63
C GLN A 283 14.39 -15.01 -11.75
N MET A 284 13.91 -14.91 -12.99
CA MET A 284 12.49 -14.84 -13.28
C MET A 284 11.84 -16.21 -13.15
N GLY A 285 10.65 -16.27 -12.56
CA GLY A 285 9.95 -17.55 -12.40
C GLY A 285 8.61 -17.43 -11.69
N ASN A 286 8.11 -18.59 -11.26
CA ASN A 286 6.90 -18.66 -10.45
C ASN A 286 7.16 -17.97 -9.09
N PRO A 287 6.35 -16.97 -8.70
CA PRO A 287 6.57 -16.22 -7.46
C PRO A 287 6.46 -17.07 -6.18
N MET A 288 5.84 -18.27 -6.26
CA MET A 288 5.78 -19.23 -5.15
C MET A 288 7.08 -20.00 -4.94
N ASP A 289 7.96 -20.06 -5.95
CA ASP A 289 9.22 -20.78 -5.87
C ASP A 289 10.28 -19.98 -5.11
N ALA A 290 10.95 -20.61 -4.17
CA ALA A 290 11.99 -19.96 -3.35
C ALA A 290 13.19 -19.45 -4.18
N ALA A 291 13.47 -20.07 -5.33
CA ALA A 291 14.53 -19.66 -6.23
C ALA A 291 14.19 -18.38 -7.02
N THR A 292 12.92 -18.05 -7.20
CA THR A 292 12.50 -16.87 -7.93
C THR A 292 12.87 -15.60 -7.17
N THR A 293 13.57 -14.68 -7.85
CA THR A 293 13.99 -13.40 -7.30
C THR A 293 13.39 -12.21 -8.05
N LEU A 294 12.83 -12.45 -9.23
CA LEU A 294 12.10 -11.47 -10.03
C LEU A 294 10.77 -12.08 -10.47
N ALA A 295 9.72 -11.63 -9.87
CA ALA A 295 8.37 -12.09 -10.09
C ALA A 295 7.70 -11.38 -11.29
N PRO A 296 6.57 -11.89 -11.82
CA PRO A 296 5.83 -11.23 -12.90
C PRO A 296 5.25 -9.89 -12.43
N LEU A 297 4.86 -9.06 -13.41
CA LEU A 297 4.08 -7.87 -13.12
C LEU A 297 2.62 -8.25 -12.80
N HIS A 298 1.93 -7.36 -12.09
CA HIS A 298 0.57 -7.60 -11.63
C HIS A 298 -0.46 -7.76 -12.76
N ARG A 299 -0.29 -7.05 -13.89
CA ARG A 299 -1.25 -7.06 -15.01
C ARG A 299 -0.54 -6.82 -16.34
N GLU A 300 -1.17 -7.31 -17.39
CA GLU A 300 -0.68 -7.17 -18.77
C GLU A 300 -0.53 -5.71 -19.21
N ASP A 301 -1.48 -4.84 -18.86
CA ASP A 301 -1.42 -3.41 -19.20
C ASP A 301 -0.21 -2.71 -18.59
N LEU A 302 0.25 -3.17 -17.40
CA LEU A 302 1.45 -2.64 -16.77
C LEU A 302 2.70 -3.10 -17.49
N ARG A 303 2.76 -4.37 -17.93
CA ARG A 303 3.84 -4.90 -18.75
C ARG A 303 3.96 -4.14 -20.09
N ALA A 304 2.83 -3.96 -20.77
CA ALA A 304 2.78 -3.21 -22.02
C ALA A 304 3.25 -1.76 -21.84
N ARG A 305 2.85 -1.11 -20.75
CA ARG A 305 3.27 0.25 -20.42
C ARG A 305 4.77 0.36 -20.14
N VAL A 306 5.35 -0.57 -19.38
CA VAL A 306 6.80 -0.60 -19.13
C VAL A 306 7.56 -0.81 -20.44
N HIS A 307 7.10 -1.73 -21.29
CA HIS A 307 7.72 -1.95 -22.59
C HIS A 307 7.66 -0.71 -23.48
N ALA A 308 6.52 -0.02 -23.54
CA ALA A 308 6.38 1.23 -24.28
C ALA A 308 7.35 2.32 -23.77
N GLN A 309 7.57 2.42 -22.47
CA GLN A 309 8.55 3.35 -21.89
C GLN A 309 9.99 2.99 -22.29
N VAL A 310 10.34 1.70 -22.39
CA VAL A 310 11.64 1.26 -22.86
C VAL A 310 11.82 1.65 -24.33
N GLN A 311 10.82 1.41 -25.18
CA GLN A 311 10.88 1.78 -26.60
C GLN A 311 11.00 3.29 -26.80
N ASP A 312 10.25 4.06 -26.02
CA ASP A 312 10.33 5.53 -26.02
C ASP A 312 11.73 6.02 -25.63
N ALA A 313 12.33 5.46 -24.58
CA ALA A 313 13.69 5.80 -24.15
C ALA A 313 14.72 5.49 -25.26
N LEU A 314 14.62 4.33 -25.91
CA LEU A 314 15.49 3.95 -27.02
C LEU A 314 15.35 4.89 -28.22
N ALA A 315 14.11 5.29 -28.56
CA ALA A 315 13.83 6.26 -29.62
C ALA A 315 14.41 7.65 -29.34
N HIS A 316 14.60 7.99 -28.06
CA HIS A 316 15.24 9.23 -27.62
C HIS A 316 16.74 9.10 -27.33
N GLY A 317 17.39 8.04 -27.83
CA GLY A 317 18.83 7.88 -27.78
C GLY A 317 19.38 7.18 -26.54
N ALA A 318 18.53 6.60 -25.69
CA ALA A 318 18.99 5.76 -24.59
C ALA A 318 19.61 4.45 -25.14
N ARG A 319 20.56 3.89 -24.41
CA ARG A 319 21.22 2.63 -24.75
C ARG A 319 20.83 1.54 -23.77
N ALA A 320 20.24 0.46 -24.25
CA ALA A 320 19.96 -0.73 -23.45
C ALA A 320 21.29 -1.49 -23.24
N LEU A 321 21.72 -1.61 -21.99
CA LEU A 321 22.91 -2.38 -21.60
C LEU A 321 22.57 -3.85 -21.34
N CYS A 322 21.33 -4.12 -20.86
CA CYS A 322 20.77 -5.47 -20.71
C CYS A 322 19.24 -5.41 -20.75
N GLY A 323 18.57 -6.53 -20.98
CA GLY A 323 17.11 -6.63 -20.96
C GLY A 323 16.41 -5.80 -22.04
N GLY A 324 15.27 -5.19 -21.68
CA GLY A 324 14.49 -4.31 -22.57
C GLY A 324 13.58 -5.04 -23.56
N GLN A 325 13.60 -6.37 -23.59
CA GLN A 325 12.73 -7.19 -24.43
C GLN A 325 11.64 -7.86 -23.60
N LEU A 326 10.51 -8.16 -24.25
CA LEU A 326 9.45 -8.92 -23.59
C LEU A 326 9.92 -10.38 -23.41
N PRO A 327 9.94 -10.88 -22.17
CA PRO A 327 10.28 -12.29 -21.92
C PRO A 327 9.19 -13.21 -22.48
N ARG A 328 9.57 -14.43 -22.83
CA ARG A 328 8.64 -15.50 -23.19
C ARG A 328 8.29 -16.29 -21.94
N GLY A 329 7.02 -16.70 -21.78
CA GLY A 329 6.58 -17.50 -20.65
C GLY A 329 5.18 -17.14 -20.19
N SER A 330 4.73 -17.77 -19.08
CA SER A 330 3.48 -17.47 -18.40
C SER A 330 3.63 -16.25 -17.48
N GLY A 331 2.52 -15.54 -17.25
CA GLY A 331 2.49 -14.31 -16.45
C GLY A 331 2.74 -13.03 -17.28
N TRP A 332 2.74 -11.92 -16.59
CA TRP A 332 2.83 -10.58 -17.21
C TRP A 332 4.21 -9.98 -17.14
#